data_7ad33e529e7cef182cceb87c2d3eedd5
#
_entry.id   7ad33e529e7cef182cceb87c2d3eedd5
#
_cell.length_a   1.000
_cell.length_b   1.000
_cell.length_c   1.000
_cell.angle_alpha   90.00
_cell.angle_beta   90.00
_cell.angle_gamma   90.00
#
_symmetry.space_group_name_H-M   'P 1'
#
loop_
_entity.id
_entity.type
_entity.pdbx_description
1 polymer ?
#
loop_
_entity_poly.entity_id
_entity_poly.type
_entity_poly.pdbx_seq_one_letter_code
_entity_poly.pdbx_strand_id
1 'polypeptide(L)'
;MIFRKPKIYTFKTEQIIDDNIDNVFDFFSRPENLEKITPKSMGFNIITPKPITMKEGAIIDYIVKIMGFPTRWRTMITAYKKNEMFIDEQLKGPYSYWHHKHSFEEVNGKVKMIDEIHYALPIQILRELVHPLIIKPQLNKIFSFRFNVIEEKFKK
;
A
#
# COMPACT_ATOMS: atom_id res chain seq x y z
N MET A 1 -16.64 19.43 24.78
CA MET A 1 -15.89 18.37 24.11
C MET A 1 -15.37 18.93 22.79
N ILE A 2 -14.09 19.23 22.66
CA ILE A 2 -13.54 19.83 21.42
C ILE A 2 -13.25 18.66 20.48
N PHE A 3 -14.12 18.42 19.51
CA PHE A 3 -13.85 17.48 18.43
C PHE A 3 -12.78 18.08 17.50
N ARG A 4 -11.51 17.76 17.74
CA ARG A 4 -10.46 18.09 16.78
C ARG A 4 -10.69 17.26 15.51
N LYS A 5 -10.73 17.93 14.36
CA LYS A 5 -10.78 17.26 13.05
C LYS A 5 -9.61 16.26 12.93
N PRO A 6 -9.82 15.08 12.35
CA PRO A 6 -8.74 14.13 12.12
C PRO A 6 -7.66 14.79 11.25
N LYS A 7 -6.40 14.63 11.64
CA LYS A 7 -5.26 15.10 10.84
C LYS A 7 -4.96 14.03 9.80
N ILE A 8 -5.03 14.41 8.53
CA ILE A 8 -4.64 13.56 7.43
C ILE A 8 -3.16 13.76 7.16
N TYR A 9 -2.42 12.66 7.10
CA TYR A 9 -1.03 12.61 6.69
C TYR A 9 -0.94 12.11 5.26
N THR A 10 0.08 12.53 4.54
CA THR A 10 0.38 12.08 3.18
C THR A 10 1.76 11.45 3.14
N PHE A 11 1.84 10.28 2.51
CA PHE A 11 3.09 9.60 2.17
C PHE A 11 3.09 9.35 0.67
N LYS A 12 4.17 9.72 -0.01
CA LYS A 12 4.28 9.57 -1.46
C LYS A 12 5.66 9.05 -1.83
N THR A 13 5.70 8.07 -2.74
CA THR A 13 6.93 7.57 -3.36
C THR A 13 6.77 7.44 -4.86
N GLU A 14 7.88 7.50 -5.59
CA GLU A 14 7.94 7.32 -7.04
C GLU A 14 9.09 6.37 -7.37
N GLN A 15 8.89 5.51 -8.37
CA GLN A 15 9.91 4.61 -8.89
C GLN A 15 9.81 4.51 -10.40
N ILE A 16 10.94 4.56 -11.10
CA ILE A 16 11.02 4.26 -12.54
C ILE A 16 11.37 2.78 -12.68
N ILE A 17 10.52 2.03 -13.38
CA ILE A 17 10.64 0.58 -13.58
C ILE A 17 10.95 0.31 -15.05
N ASP A 18 12.03 -0.42 -15.31
CA ASP A 18 12.52 -0.70 -16.67
C ASP A 18 11.82 -1.92 -17.29
N ASP A 19 10.52 -1.78 -17.50
CA ASP A 19 9.69 -2.76 -18.22
C ASP A 19 8.49 -2.05 -18.87
N ASN A 20 7.71 -2.80 -19.66
CA ASN A 20 6.47 -2.30 -20.26
C ASN A 20 5.33 -2.19 -19.23
N ILE A 21 4.35 -1.36 -19.53
CA ILE A 21 3.22 -1.06 -18.64
C ILE A 21 2.38 -2.29 -18.30
N ASP A 22 2.19 -3.22 -19.26
CA ASP A 22 1.39 -4.42 -19.04
C ASP A 22 2.03 -5.34 -17.99
N ASN A 23 3.35 -5.57 -18.07
CA ASN A 23 4.08 -6.41 -17.12
C ASN A 23 4.10 -5.78 -15.72
N VAL A 24 4.38 -4.48 -15.65
CA VAL A 24 4.45 -3.76 -14.38
C VAL A 24 3.07 -3.73 -13.72
N PHE A 25 2.04 -3.31 -14.46
CA PHE A 25 0.68 -3.24 -13.92
C PHE A 25 0.15 -4.62 -13.50
N ASP A 26 0.36 -5.67 -14.31
CA ASP A 26 -0.04 -7.04 -13.97
C ASP A 26 0.60 -7.50 -12.65
N PHE A 27 1.88 -7.19 -12.44
CA PHE A 27 2.55 -7.54 -11.20
C PHE A 27 1.93 -6.88 -9.97
N PHE A 28 1.70 -5.57 -10.02
CA PHE A 28 1.15 -4.81 -8.90
C PHE A 28 -0.35 -5.04 -8.68
N SER A 29 -1.10 -5.36 -9.73
CA SER A 29 -2.53 -5.66 -9.64
C SER A 29 -2.85 -7.08 -9.20
N ARG A 30 -1.85 -7.88 -8.81
CA ARG A 30 -2.04 -9.20 -8.20
C ARG A 30 -1.81 -9.11 -6.70
N PRO A 31 -2.86 -9.18 -5.87
CA PRO A 31 -2.71 -9.10 -4.41
C PRO A 31 -1.74 -10.15 -3.84
N GLU A 32 -1.62 -11.32 -4.49
CA GLU A 32 -0.70 -12.38 -4.10
C GLU A 32 0.77 -11.95 -4.13
N ASN A 33 1.11 -10.93 -4.93
CA ASN A 33 2.47 -10.39 -4.98
C ASN A 33 2.80 -9.45 -3.81
N LEU A 34 1.80 -8.98 -3.05
CA LEU A 34 2.03 -8.11 -1.88
C LEU A 34 2.96 -8.77 -0.85
N GLU A 35 2.86 -10.08 -0.66
CA GLU A 35 3.74 -10.82 0.24
C GLU A 35 5.22 -10.70 -0.18
N LYS A 36 5.49 -10.69 -1.49
CA LYS A 36 6.85 -10.59 -2.04
C LYS A 36 7.48 -9.22 -1.84
N ILE A 37 6.66 -8.17 -1.84
CA ILE A 37 7.08 -6.76 -1.71
C ILE A 37 6.79 -6.17 -0.33
N THR A 38 6.50 -7.02 0.65
CA THR A 38 6.32 -6.66 2.06
C THR A 38 7.39 -7.32 2.91
N PRO A 39 8.08 -6.59 3.81
CA PRO A 39 9.11 -7.18 4.67
C PRO A 39 8.60 -8.39 5.45
N LYS A 40 9.36 -9.49 5.47
CA LYS A 40 8.99 -10.73 6.19
C LYS A 40 8.69 -10.49 7.67
N SER A 41 9.36 -9.51 8.29
CA SER A 41 9.13 -9.13 9.69
C SER A 41 7.70 -8.64 9.97
N MET A 42 6.96 -8.25 8.93
CA MET A 42 5.56 -7.84 9.05
C MET A 42 4.58 -9.01 9.04
N GLY A 43 5.03 -10.24 8.78
CA GLY A 43 4.18 -11.45 8.82
C GLY A 43 2.91 -11.30 7.97
N PHE A 44 3.05 -10.71 6.77
CA PHE A 44 1.93 -10.50 5.87
C PHE A 44 1.38 -11.84 5.37
N ASN A 45 0.07 -12.03 5.49
CA ASN A 45 -0.62 -13.24 5.05
C ASN A 45 -2.02 -12.92 4.54
N ILE A 46 -2.30 -13.26 3.28
CA ILE A 46 -3.63 -13.08 2.68
C ILE A 46 -4.57 -14.19 3.17
N ILE A 47 -5.75 -13.80 3.70
CA ILE A 47 -6.81 -14.70 4.15
C ILE A 47 -7.81 -14.98 3.04
N THR A 48 -8.08 -13.99 2.18
CA THR A 48 -8.98 -14.14 1.04
C THR A 48 -8.56 -15.32 0.18
N PRO A 49 -9.49 -16.23 -0.20
CA PRO A 49 -9.18 -17.37 -1.06
C PRO A 49 -8.58 -16.93 -2.40
N LYS A 50 -7.56 -17.64 -2.84
CA LYS A 50 -6.87 -17.41 -4.12
C LYS A 50 -7.46 -18.30 -5.23
N PRO A 51 -7.46 -17.89 -6.50
CA PRO A 51 -6.94 -16.63 -7.04
C PRO A 51 -7.86 -15.43 -6.74
N ILE A 52 -7.27 -14.26 -6.54
CA ILE A 52 -8.03 -13.03 -6.27
C ILE A 52 -8.16 -12.23 -7.56
N THR A 53 -9.39 -12.00 -8.00
CA THR A 53 -9.67 -11.15 -9.16
C THR A 53 -9.64 -9.68 -8.76
N MET A 54 -8.64 -8.95 -9.26
CA MET A 54 -8.52 -7.52 -9.03
C MET A 54 -9.49 -6.74 -9.90
N LYS A 55 -10.41 -6.02 -9.26
CA LYS A 55 -11.42 -5.16 -9.92
C LYS A 55 -11.98 -4.19 -8.89
N GLU A 56 -12.69 -3.17 -9.36
CA GLU A 56 -13.48 -2.29 -8.49
C GLU A 56 -14.50 -3.11 -7.68
N GLY A 57 -14.60 -2.83 -6.38
CA GLY A 57 -15.42 -3.55 -5.42
C GLY A 57 -14.80 -4.84 -4.86
N ALA A 58 -13.64 -5.28 -5.34
CA ALA A 58 -12.95 -6.43 -4.76
C ALA A 58 -12.56 -6.16 -3.31
N ILE A 59 -12.83 -7.14 -2.43
CA ILE A 59 -12.49 -7.09 -1.01
C ILE A 59 -11.38 -8.10 -0.73
N ILE A 60 -10.33 -7.66 -0.06
CA ILE A 60 -9.17 -8.47 0.27
C ILE A 60 -8.94 -8.40 1.78
N ASP A 61 -8.96 -9.57 2.41
CA ASP A 61 -8.63 -9.74 3.83
C ASP A 61 -7.22 -10.28 3.99
N TYR A 62 -6.44 -9.69 4.88
CA TYR A 62 -5.12 -10.16 5.24
C TYR A 62 -4.78 -9.86 6.70
N ILE A 63 -3.73 -10.52 7.21
CA ILE A 63 -3.12 -10.22 8.49
C ILE A 63 -1.76 -9.58 8.23
N VAL A 64 -1.44 -8.57 9.01
CA VAL A 64 -0.14 -7.92 9.03
C VAL A 64 0.24 -7.57 10.46
N LYS A 65 1.51 -7.69 10.83
CA LYS A 65 1.97 -7.28 12.16
C LYS A 65 2.17 -5.78 12.21
N ILE A 66 1.45 -5.13 13.10
CA ILE A 66 1.64 -3.71 13.43
C ILE A 66 2.25 -3.65 14.82
N MET A 67 3.44 -3.06 14.95
CA MET A 67 4.22 -3.04 16.20
C MET A 67 4.40 -4.44 16.82
N GLY A 68 4.57 -5.47 15.98
CA GLY A 68 4.74 -6.86 16.40
C GLY A 68 3.43 -7.64 16.67
N PHE A 69 2.28 -6.97 16.73
CA PHE A 69 0.98 -7.60 16.99
C PHE A 69 0.25 -7.93 15.67
N PRO A 70 -0.23 -9.17 15.48
CA PRO A 70 -1.02 -9.53 14.31
C PRO A 70 -2.32 -8.72 14.28
N THR A 71 -2.54 -8.02 13.19
CA THR A 71 -3.69 -7.15 12.99
C THR A 71 -4.42 -7.58 11.71
N ARG A 72 -5.71 -7.83 11.82
CA ARG A 72 -6.54 -8.09 10.64
C ARG A 72 -6.82 -6.79 9.90
N TRP A 73 -6.60 -6.83 8.59
CA TRP A 73 -6.84 -5.71 7.70
C TRP A 73 -7.78 -6.15 6.57
N ARG A 74 -8.82 -5.39 6.36
CA ARG A 74 -9.74 -5.55 5.24
C ARG A 74 -9.67 -4.31 4.36
N THR A 75 -9.34 -4.52 3.10
CA THR A 75 -9.29 -3.47 2.10
C THR A 75 -10.31 -3.71 0.99
N MET A 76 -10.77 -2.63 0.37
CA MET A 76 -11.60 -2.66 -0.82
C MET A 76 -10.90 -1.89 -1.94
N ILE A 77 -10.96 -2.44 -3.15
CA ILE A 77 -10.53 -1.72 -4.35
C ILE A 77 -11.66 -0.78 -4.75
N THR A 78 -11.46 0.51 -4.53
CA THR A 78 -12.50 1.54 -4.78
C THR A 78 -12.47 2.12 -6.17
N ALA A 79 -11.34 1.95 -6.88
CA ALA A 79 -11.21 2.26 -8.30
C ALA A 79 -10.20 1.33 -8.95
N TYR A 80 -10.44 0.97 -10.21
CA TYR A 80 -9.53 0.13 -10.99
C TYR A 80 -9.59 0.52 -12.47
N LYS A 81 -8.45 0.91 -13.02
CA LYS A 81 -8.31 1.28 -14.42
C LYS A 81 -7.02 0.65 -14.95
N LYS A 82 -7.18 -0.39 -15.78
CA LYS A 82 -6.03 -1.18 -16.27
C LYS A 82 -4.96 -0.28 -16.88
N ASN A 83 -3.71 -0.55 -16.52
CA ASN A 83 -2.51 0.18 -16.97
C ASN A 83 -2.44 1.66 -16.59
N GLU A 84 -3.38 2.16 -15.78
CA GLU A 84 -3.37 3.55 -15.33
C GLU A 84 -3.30 3.65 -13.81
N MET A 85 -4.23 3.01 -13.09
CA MET A 85 -4.29 3.15 -11.63
C MET A 85 -5.23 2.15 -10.97
N PHE A 86 -5.01 1.93 -9.68
CA PHE A 86 -6.03 1.40 -8.79
C PHE A 86 -5.91 2.06 -7.41
N ILE A 87 -7.01 2.03 -6.67
CA ILE A 87 -7.09 2.58 -5.31
C ILE A 87 -7.54 1.48 -4.36
N ASP A 88 -6.81 1.32 -3.27
CA ASP A 88 -7.24 0.49 -2.14
C ASP A 88 -7.56 1.36 -0.93
N GLU A 89 -8.68 1.07 -0.28
CA GLU A 89 -9.14 1.76 0.92
C GLU A 89 -9.40 0.76 2.04
N GLN A 90 -8.97 1.12 3.24
CA GLN A 90 -9.22 0.30 4.42
C GLN A 90 -10.70 0.38 4.83
N LEU A 91 -11.37 -0.77 4.86
CA LEU A 91 -12.69 -0.91 5.46
C LEU A 91 -12.59 -1.24 6.96
N LYS A 92 -11.57 -2.01 7.35
CA LYS A 92 -11.28 -2.37 8.73
C LYS A 92 -9.76 -2.56 8.90
N GLY A 93 -9.19 -1.95 9.94
CA GLY A 93 -7.76 -2.03 10.17
C GLY A 93 -7.29 -1.04 11.24
N PRO A 94 -5.98 -0.82 11.35
CA PRO A 94 -5.37 -0.04 12.43
C PRO A 94 -5.50 1.48 12.28
N TYR A 95 -5.85 1.96 11.12
CA TYR A 95 -6.00 3.39 10.84
C TYR A 95 -7.45 3.83 10.99
N SER A 96 -7.71 5.10 11.28
CA SER A 96 -9.05 5.67 11.20
C SER A 96 -9.42 6.09 9.77
N TYR A 97 -8.42 6.27 8.93
CA TYR A 97 -8.55 6.52 7.49
C TYR A 97 -7.31 5.98 6.77
N TRP A 98 -7.50 5.32 5.64
CA TRP A 98 -6.45 4.85 4.74
C TRP A 98 -6.95 4.82 3.32
N HIS A 99 -6.30 5.58 2.46
CA HIS A 99 -6.56 5.67 1.04
C HIS A 99 -5.21 5.58 0.32
N HIS A 100 -5.00 4.55 -0.47
CA HIS A 100 -3.76 4.30 -1.17
C HIS A 100 -4.02 4.24 -2.67
N LYS A 101 -3.52 5.22 -3.40
CA LYS A 101 -3.57 5.27 -4.86
C LYS A 101 -2.26 4.80 -5.45
N HIS A 102 -2.34 3.81 -6.33
CA HIS A 102 -1.26 3.35 -7.19
C HIS A 102 -1.48 3.90 -8.59
N SER A 103 -0.53 4.63 -9.13
CA SER A 103 -0.60 5.20 -10.48
C SER A 103 0.57 4.72 -11.31
N PHE A 104 0.31 4.49 -12.60
CA PHE A 104 1.29 3.97 -13.56
C PHE A 104 1.27 4.84 -14.81
N GLU A 105 2.43 5.27 -15.26
CA GLU A 105 2.59 6.18 -16.39
C GLU A 105 3.78 5.75 -17.24
N GLU A 106 3.60 5.65 -18.55
CA GLU A 106 4.71 5.38 -19.47
C GLU A 106 5.55 6.63 -19.67
N VAL A 107 6.85 6.52 -19.40
CA VAL A 107 7.82 7.60 -19.55
C VAL A 107 9.08 7.07 -20.22
N ASN A 108 9.35 7.51 -21.46
CA ASN A 108 10.55 7.13 -22.21
C ASN A 108 10.79 5.61 -22.32
N GLY A 109 9.72 4.84 -22.58
CA GLY A 109 9.79 3.38 -22.72
C GLY A 109 9.94 2.61 -21.39
N LYS A 110 9.81 3.30 -20.25
CA LYS A 110 9.77 2.75 -18.90
C LYS A 110 8.47 3.10 -18.23
N VAL A 111 8.22 2.58 -17.05
CA VAL A 111 7.01 2.88 -16.27
C VAL A 111 7.39 3.69 -15.04
N LYS A 112 6.80 4.86 -14.90
CA LYS A 112 6.80 5.60 -13.65
C LYS A 112 5.64 5.13 -12.79
N MET A 113 5.94 4.47 -11.67
CA MET A 113 4.98 4.09 -10.66
C MET A 113 4.98 5.11 -9.54
N ILE A 114 3.79 5.50 -9.09
CA ILE A 114 3.58 6.45 -8.00
C ILE A 114 2.65 5.79 -6.97
N ASP A 115 3.14 5.68 -5.74
CA ASP A 115 2.34 5.33 -4.57
C ASP A 115 2.01 6.61 -3.78
N GLU A 116 0.73 6.89 -3.58
CA GLU A 116 0.26 8.03 -2.79
C GLU A 116 -0.73 7.56 -1.74
N ILE A 117 -0.36 7.72 -0.47
CA ILE A 117 -1.14 7.27 0.67
C ILE A 117 -1.60 8.48 1.49
N HIS A 118 -2.91 8.58 1.70
CA HIS A 118 -3.51 9.50 2.66
C HIS A 118 -4.05 8.69 3.84
N TYR A 119 -3.64 9.02 5.05
CA TYR A 119 -4.03 8.25 6.24
C TYR A 119 -4.20 9.11 7.49
N ALA A 120 -5.01 8.61 8.41
CA ALA A 120 -5.20 9.21 9.74
C ALA A 120 -5.11 8.15 10.83
N LEU A 121 -4.60 8.56 11.99
CA LEU A 121 -4.46 7.69 13.16
C LEU A 121 -5.70 7.75 14.05
N PRO A 122 -6.11 6.61 14.64
CA PRO A 122 -7.29 6.56 15.51
C PRO A 122 -7.09 7.31 16.83
N ILE A 123 -5.84 7.38 17.32
CA ILE A 123 -5.51 7.99 18.62
C ILE A 123 -5.06 9.43 18.41
N GLN A 124 -5.98 10.37 18.58
CA GLN A 124 -5.70 11.79 18.34
C GLN A 124 -4.73 12.43 19.35
N ILE A 125 -4.72 11.96 20.61
CA ILE A 125 -3.91 12.54 21.68
C ILE A 125 -2.43 12.21 21.53
N LEU A 126 -2.10 10.99 21.07
CA LEU A 126 -0.72 10.50 20.94
C LEU A 126 -0.16 10.66 19.52
N ARG A 127 -0.95 11.13 18.56
CA ARG A 127 -0.57 11.19 17.13
C ARG A 127 0.73 11.97 16.89
N GLU A 128 0.98 13.04 17.63
CA GLU A 128 2.16 13.89 17.48
C GLU A 128 3.46 13.16 17.85
N LEU A 129 3.38 12.12 18.70
CA LEU A 129 4.50 11.25 19.06
C LEU A 129 4.52 9.97 18.20
N VAL A 130 3.38 9.32 18.04
CA VAL A 130 3.27 8.03 17.34
C VAL A 130 3.59 8.16 15.85
N HIS A 131 3.12 9.23 15.20
CA HIS A 131 3.33 9.43 13.78
C HIS A 131 4.82 9.56 13.43
N PRO A 132 5.61 10.51 13.96
CA PRO A 132 7.00 10.69 13.57
C PRO A 132 7.92 9.57 14.06
N LEU A 133 7.63 8.96 15.22
CA LEU A 133 8.51 7.97 15.84
C LEU A 133 8.23 6.53 15.42
N ILE A 134 7.01 6.23 14.97
CA ILE A 134 6.58 4.86 14.68
C ILE A 134 6.06 4.73 13.26
N ILE A 135 5.02 5.48 12.89
CA ILE A 135 4.32 5.25 11.62
C ILE A 135 5.16 5.67 10.43
N LYS A 136 5.72 6.87 10.43
CA LYS A 136 6.53 7.37 9.33
C LYS A 136 7.79 6.51 9.08
N PRO A 137 8.58 6.13 10.11
CA PRO A 137 9.69 5.20 9.93
C PRO A 137 9.26 3.82 9.42
N GLN A 138 8.11 3.30 9.88
CA GLN A 138 7.57 2.02 9.41
C GLN A 138 7.20 2.07 7.92
N LEU A 139 6.50 3.11 7.48
CA LEU A 139 6.17 3.31 6.07
C LEU A 139 7.45 3.43 5.22
N ASN A 140 8.41 4.23 5.65
CA ASN A 140 9.70 4.35 4.96
C ASN A 140 10.40 2.99 4.81
N LYS A 141 10.42 2.17 5.86
CA LYS A 141 11.02 0.83 5.82
C LYS A 141 10.30 -0.09 4.83
N ILE A 142 8.96 -0.09 4.83
CA ILE A 142 8.16 -0.92 3.91
C ILE A 142 8.44 -0.51 2.46
N PHE A 143 8.37 0.78 2.16
CA PHE A 143 8.53 1.26 0.79
C PHE A 143 9.98 1.20 0.30
N SER A 144 10.98 1.38 1.16
CA SER A 144 12.38 1.11 0.81
C SER A 144 12.64 -0.36 0.48
N PHE A 145 12.07 -1.28 1.25
CA PHE A 145 12.13 -2.71 0.96
C PHE A 145 11.46 -3.03 -0.38
N ARG A 146 10.25 -2.52 -0.59
CA ARG A 146 9.50 -2.68 -1.85
C ARG A 146 10.30 -2.15 -3.04
N PHE A 147 10.86 -0.94 -2.93
CA PHE A 147 11.69 -0.34 -3.96
C PHE A 147 12.81 -1.29 -4.39
N ASN A 148 13.58 -1.82 -3.44
CA ASN A 148 14.70 -2.71 -3.73
C ASN A 148 14.26 -4.03 -4.40
N VAL A 149 13.15 -4.63 -3.94
CA VAL A 149 12.61 -5.86 -4.54
C VAL A 149 12.17 -5.62 -5.98
N ILE A 150 11.54 -4.48 -6.25
CA ILE A 150 11.08 -4.11 -7.60
C ILE A 150 12.27 -3.83 -8.52
N GLU A 151 13.28 -3.08 -8.04
CA GLU A 151 14.52 -2.84 -8.79
C GLU A 151 15.17 -4.16 -9.22
N GLU A 152 15.28 -5.11 -8.29
CA GLU A 152 15.91 -6.40 -8.57
C GLU A 152 15.06 -7.28 -9.50
N LYS A 153 13.75 -7.27 -9.33
CA LYS A 153 12.82 -8.05 -10.15
C LYS A 153 12.79 -7.61 -11.61
N PHE A 154 12.83 -6.32 -11.89
CA PHE A 154 12.75 -5.73 -13.23
C PHE A 154 14.11 -5.27 -13.78
N LYS A 155 15.20 -5.69 -13.14
CA LYS A 155 16.55 -5.49 -13.64
C LYS A 155 16.77 -6.33 -14.90
N LYS A 156 17.15 -5.68 -16.00
CA LYS A 156 17.54 -6.32 -17.25
C LYS A 156 19.01 -6.76 -17.23
#